data_c6b382fbc351fc77573b2a6650468248
#
_entry.id   c6b382fbc351fc77573b2a6650468248
#
_cell.length_a   1.000
_cell.length_b   1.000
_cell.length_c   1.000
_cell.angle_alpha   90.00
_cell.angle_beta   90.00
_cell.angle_gamma   90.00
#
_symmetry.space_group_name_H-M   'P 1'
#
loop_
_entity.id
_entity.type
_entity.pdbx_description
1 polymer ?
#
loop_
_entity_poly.entity_id
_entity_poly.type
_entity_poly.pdbx_seq_one_letter_code
_entity_poly.pdbx_strand_id
1 'polypeptide(L)'
;MKNKRFLKITLIAAVVALLCAALCGCSLIQGLLHPEGKFALSESEITLKIGETYDVTLSNGRTDEFTLSTSDKTKVEIYGRTSIKAVGKTQTAVTITATNGKGDTAELKVNVDYADVSTVKIGVENQYQLLQSGETPKSVDFSATLNDGTNPATVFSWKFTNGAGEEVATASGKTASYLPSPGEIYFATVTAGGKSATVGFCAVEELLVYLDKYRVGT
;
A
#
# COMPACT_ATOMS: atom_id res chain seq x y z
N MET A 1 -48.36 67.67 -4.17
CA MET A 1 -46.98 67.20 -4.16
C MET A 1 -46.65 66.21 -3.00
N LYS A 2 -47.53 65.92 -2.08
CA LYS A 2 -47.29 65.03 -0.94
C LYS A 2 -47.31 63.49 -1.29
N ASN A 3 -48.11 63.07 -2.25
CA ASN A 3 -48.31 61.65 -2.58
C ASN A 3 -47.08 60.93 -3.23
N LYS A 4 -46.24 61.67 -3.95
CA LYS A 4 -45.05 61.08 -4.61
C LYS A 4 -43.94 60.74 -3.62
N ARG A 5 -43.86 61.37 -2.44
CA ARG A 5 -42.88 61.07 -1.40
C ARG A 5 -43.34 59.88 -0.60
N PHE A 6 -44.60 59.69 -0.28
CA PHE A 6 -45.14 58.56 0.40
C PHE A 6 -44.95 57.24 -0.42
N LEU A 7 -45.22 57.31 -1.72
CA LEU A 7 -45.08 56.17 -2.62
C LEU A 7 -43.61 55.70 -2.73
N LYS A 8 -42.65 56.64 -2.71
CA LYS A 8 -41.24 56.33 -2.76
C LYS A 8 -40.76 55.68 -1.42
N ILE A 9 -41.27 56.12 -0.30
CA ILE A 9 -40.90 55.58 1.05
C ILE A 9 -41.48 54.16 1.22
N THR A 10 -42.72 53.94 0.76
CA THR A 10 -43.34 52.60 0.80
C THR A 10 -42.64 51.63 -0.16
N LEU A 11 -42.19 52.08 -1.31
CA LEU A 11 -41.44 51.21 -2.26
C LEU A 11 -40.07 50.85 -1.71
N ILE A 12 -39.35 51.77 -1.06
CA ILE A 12 -38.06 51.51 -0.44
C ILE A 12 -38.22 50.58 0.75
N ALA A 13 -39.23 50.74 1.58
CA ALA A 13 -39.52 49.85 2.70
C ALA A 13 -39.87 48.43 2.23
N ALA A 14 -40.60 48.27 1.14
CA ALA A 14 -40.92 46.98 0.55
C ALA A 14 -39.68 46.29 -0.03
N VAL A 15 -38.78 47.04 -0.68
CA VAL A 15 -37.53 46.49 -1.23
C VAL A 15 -36.56 46.05 -0.10
N VAL A 16 -36.47 46.86 0.96
CA VAL A 16 -35.65 46.53 2.14
C VAL A 16 -36.21 45.32 2.88
N ALA A 17 -37.52 45.19 3.03
CA ALA A 17 -38.16 44.02 3.60
C ALA A 17 -37.93 42.75 2.75
N LEU A 18 -37.97 42.88 1.42
CA LEU A 18 -37.67 41.77 0.49
C LEU A 18 -36.21 41.38 0.54
N LEU A 19 -35.27 42.32 0.66
CA LEU A 19 -33.85 42.06 0.81
C LEU A 19 -33.54 41.40 2.18
N CYS A 20 -34.17 41.84 3.27
CA CYS A 20 -34.05 41.23 4.58
C CYS A 20 -34.61 39.80 4.59
N ALA A 21 -35.73 39.56 3.94
CA ALA A 21 -36.27 38.20 3.78
C ALA A 21 -35.34 37.29 2.95
N ALA A 22 -34.69 37.84 1.91
CA ALA A 22 -33.69 37.11 1.14
C ALA A 22 -32.41 36.80 1.95
N LEU A 23 -31.98 37.71 2.83
CA LEU A 23 -30.80 37.55 3.68
C LEU A 23 -31.07 36.66 4.92
N CYS A 24 -32.26 36.75 5.53
CA CYS A 24 -32.67 35.85 6.61
C CYS A 24 -33.14 34.48 6.09
N GLY A 25 -33.61 34.43 4.85
CA GLY A 25 -34.04 33.20 4.20
C GLY A 25 -32.90 32.21 3.89
N CYS A 26 -31.64 32.72 3.77
CA CYS A 26 -30.51 31.84 3.51
C CYS A 26 -30.23 30.80 4.65
N SER A 27 -30.44 31.16 5.91
CA SER A 27 -30.26 30.21 7.01
C SER A 27 -31.44 29.25 7.19
N LEU A 28 -32.67 29.71 6.88
CA LEU A 28 -33.89 28.90 6.89
C LEU A 28 -33.99 27.99 5.66
N ILE A 29 -33.51 28.47 4.49
CA ILE A 29 -33.44 27.70 3.25
C ILE A 29 -32.27 26.68 3.32
N GLN A 30 -31.16 27.02 3.96
CA GLN A 30 -30.10 26.05 4.25
C GLN A 30 -30.59 24.93 5.18
N GLY A 31 -31.44 25.23 6.17
CA GLY A 31 -32.07 24.20 7.03
C GLY A 31 -33.15 23.36 6.33
N LEU A 32 -33.77 23.89 5.25
CA LEU A 32 -34.77 23.17 4.44
C LEU A 32 -34.14 22.44 3.24
N LEU A 33 -33.01 22.94 2.71
CA LEU A 33 -32.25 22.32 1.59
C LEU A 33 -31.18 21.36 2.08
N HIS A 34 -30.82 21.42 3.36
CA HIS A 34 -30.09 20.37 4.06
C HIS A 34 -31.02 19.87 5.16
N PRO A 35 -31.93 18.91 4.89
CA PRO A 35 -32.46 18.10 5.97
C PRO A 35 -31.24 17.62 6.74
N GLU A 36 -31.19 17.80 8.07
CA GLU A 36 -30.09 17.39 8.94
C GLU A 36 -29.52 16.09 8.37
N GLY A 37 -28.36 16.19 7.70
CA GLY A 37 -28.07 15.35 6.56
C GLY A 37 -28.18 13.89 6.96
N LYS A 38 -28.90 13.11 6.17
CA LYS A 38 -29.00 11.67 6.29
C LYS A 38 -27.64 11.12 6.73
N PHE A 39 -27.63 10.26 7.74
CA PHE A 39 -26.41 9.62 8.18
C PHE A 39 -25.74 8.93 6.98
N ALA A 40 -24.64 9.44 6.51
CA ALA A 40 -23.95 8.98 5.29
C ALA A 40 -22.45 9.12 5.45
N LEU A 41 -21.71 8.24 4.79
CA LEU A 41 -20.26 8.28 4.73
C LEU A 41 -19.76 9.24 3.66
N SER A 42 -18.54 9.74 3.80
CA SER A 42 -17.90 10.62 2.82
C SER A 42 -17.71 9.93 1.48
N GLU A 43 -17.43 8.62 1.51
CA GLU A 43 -17.25 7.78 0.34
C GLU A 43 -18.27 6.63 0.37
N SER A 44 -18.70 6.19 -0.79
CA SER A 44 -19.56 5.02 -0.96
C SER A 44 -18.81 3.77 -1.44
N GLU A 45 -17.65 3.98 -2.05
CA GLU A 45 -16.78 2.92 -2.53
C GLU A 45 -15.33 3.38 -2.55
N ILE A 46 -14.40 2.49 -2.13
CA ILE A 46 -12.96 2.71 -2.18
C ILE A 46 -12.24 1.45 -2.64
N THR A 47 -10.99 1.63 -3.08
CA THR A 47 -10.06 0.52 -3.35
C THR A 47 -8.83 0.72 -2.48
N LEU A 48 -8.43 -0.33 -1.76
CA LEU A 48 -7.23 -0.38 -0.92
C LEU A 48 -6.31 -1.50 -1.42
N LYS A 49 -5.03 -1.37 -1.11
CA LYS A 49 -4.06 -2.48 -1.25
C LYS A 49 -3.90 -3.21 0.07
N ILE A 50 -3.60 -4.50 0.02
CA ILE A 50 -3.33 -5.29 1.24
C ILE A 50 -2.27 -4.58 2.09
N GLY A 51 -2.58 -4.39 3.38
CA GLY A 51 -1.76 -3.67 4.36
C GLY A 51 -2.15 -2.21 4.56
N GLU A 52 -2.90 -1.59 3.64
CA GLU A 52 -3.35 -0.21 3.78
C GLU A 52 -4.48 -0.08 4.80
N THR A 53 -4.51 1.09 5.43
CA THR A 53 -5.58 1.51 6.35
C THR A 53 -6.34 2.69 5.77
N TYR A 54 -7.61 2.81 6.11
CA TYR A 54 -8.46 3.92 5.71
C TYR A 54 -9.34 4.36 6.89
N ASP A 55 -9.39 5.67 7.12
CA ASP A 55 -10.24 6.26 8.15
C ASP A 55 -11.62 6.59 7.54
N VAL A 56 -12.63 5.88 8.02
CA VAL A 56 -14.02 6.07 7.59
C VAL A 56 -14.54 7.35 8.23
N THR A 57 -15.01 8.27 7.41
CA THR A 57 -15.51 9.58 7.83
C THR A 57 -16.94 9.79 7.38
N LEU A 58 -17.69 10.60 8.14
CA LEU A 58 -19.04 10.99 7.79
C LEU A 58 -19.03 12.15 6.78
N SER A 59 -20.05 12.16 5.90
CA SER A 59 -20.26 13.25 4.96
C SER A 59 -20.60 14.54 5.70
N ASN A 60 -20.38 15.69 5.00
CA ASN A 60 -20.76 17.03 5.48
C ASN A 60 -20.13 17.45 6.82
N GLY A 61 -18.96 16.92 7.18
CA GLY A 61 -18.23 17.30 8.39
C GLY A 61 -18.95 16.93 9.69
N ARG A 62 -19.84 15.95 9.66
CA ARG A 62 -20.52 15.41 10.87
C ARG A 62 -19.49 14.74 11.78
N THR A 63 -19.71 14.89 13.08
CA THR A 63 -18.86 14.35 14.14
C THR A 63 -19.60 13.34 15.02
N ASP A 64 -20.72 12.78 14.53
CA ASP A 64 -21.48 11.79 15.29
C ASP A 64 -20.58 10.58 15.60
N GLU A 65 -20.74 10.02 16.78
CA GLU A 65 -20.12 8.76 17.11
C GLU A 65 -20.84 7.61 16.35
N PHE A 66 -20.05 6.72 15.78
CA PHE A 66 -20.54 5.53 15.10
C PHE A 66 -19.64 4.33 15.37
N THR A 67 -20.16 3.16 15.13
CA THR A 67 -19.43 1.90 15.16
C THR A 67 -19.36 1.31 13.76
N LEU A 68 -18.28 0.57 13.48
CA LEU A 68 -18.09 -0.12 12.21
C LEU A 68 -18.30 -1.62 12.37
N SER A 69 -18.85 -2.23 11.33
CA SER A 69 -18.85 -3.67 11.15
C SER A 69 -18.43 -4.02 9.72
N THR A 70 -17.94 -5.23 9.50
CA THR A 70 -17.49 -5.72 8.20
C THR A 70 -18.22 -7.00 7.83
N SER A 71 -18.57 -7.15 6.56
CA SER A 71 -19.19 -8.38 6.03
C SER A 71 -18.17 -9.51 5.87
N ASP A 72 -16.87 -9.21 5.79
CA ASP A 72 -15.80 -10.22 5.69
C ASP A 72 -14.50 -9.71 6.35
N LYS A 73 -14.27 -10.11 7.60
CA LYS A 73 -13.07 -9.77 8.37
C LYS A 73 -11.77 -10.41 7.85
N THR A 74 -11.86 -11.42 6.98
CA THR A 74 -10.69 -12.05 6.37
C THR A 74 -10.15 -11.23 5.19
N LYS A 75 -10.88 -10.22 4.76
CA LYS A 75 -10.54 -9.32 3.66
C LYS A 75 -10.32 -7.89 4.14
N VAL A 76 -11.22 -7.40 4.98
CA VAL A 76 -11.15 -6.07 5.59
C VAL A 76 -11.49 -6.20 7.07
N GLU A 77 -10.55 -5.89 7.93
CA GLU A 77 -10.76 -5.87 9.39
C GLU A 77 -11.01 -4.45 9.90
N ILE A 78 -11.75 -4.34 11.00
CA ILE A 78 -11.92 -3.07 11.71
C ILE A 78 -10.66 -2.82 12.54
N TYR A 79 -10.02 -1.68 12.30
CA TYR A 79 -8.77 -1.27 12.92
C TYR A 79 -8.98 0.01 13.74
N GLY A 80 -9.13 -0.14 15.07
CA GLY A 80 -9.51 0.98 15.94
C GLY A 80 -11.02 1.25 15.96
N ARG A 81 -11.42 2.52 16.16
CA ARG A 81 -12.85 2.90 16.27
C ARG A 81 -13.51 3.18 14.94
N THR A 82 -12.80 3.89 14.05
CA THR A 82 -13.33 4.43 12.79
C THR A 82 -12.49 4.04 11.58
N SER A 83 -11.45 3.25 11.77
CA SER A 83 -10.54 2.86 10.71
C SER A 83 -10.76 1.41 10.30
N ILE A 84 -10.43 1.10 9.05
CA ILE A 84 -10.42 -0.25 8.50
C ILE A 84 -9.02 -0.55 7.95
N LYS A 85 -8.67 -1.83 7.88
CA LYS A 85 -7.42 -2.32 7.31
C LYS A 85 -7.69 -3.42 6.30
N ALA A 86 -7.09 -3.28 5.13
CA ALA A 86 -7.13 -4.30 4.09
C ALA A 86 -6.15 -5.44 4.42
N VAL A 87 -6.67 -6.68 4.55
CA VAL A 87 -5.87 -7.85 4.94
C VAL A 87 -5.87 -8.97 3.91
N GLY A 88 -6.77 -8.94 2.93
CA GLY A 88 -6.82 -9.96 1.88
C GLY A 88 -7.50 -9.48 0.61
N LYS A 89 -6.97 -9.88 -0.56
CA LYS A 89 -7.53 -9.54 -1.87
C LYS A 89 -9.00 -9.98 -1.98
N THR A 90 -9.83 -9.08 -2.51
CA THR A 90 -11.24 -9.35 -2.78
C THR A 90 -11.48 -9.75 -4.23
N GLN A 91 -12.52 -10.54 -4.47
CA GLN A 91 -13.10 -10.76 -5.81
C GLN A 91 -14.38 -9.94 -5.99
N THR A 92 -15.09 -9.71 -4.88
CA THR A 92 -16.27 -8.85 -4.78
C THR A 92 -16.06 -7.89 -3.63
N ALA A 93 -16.59 -6.67 -3.72
CA ALA A 93 -16.44 -5.67 -2.68
C ALA A 93 -16.96 -6.17 -1.32
N VAL A 94 -16.20 -5.89 -0.26
CA VAL A 94 -16.62 -6.09 1.14
C VAL A 94 -17.44 -4.88 1.56
N THR A 95 -18.57 -5.11 2.21
CA THR A 95 -19.40 -4.04 2.76
C THR A 95 -18.96 -3.73 4.20
N ILE A 96 -18.61 -2.49 4.45
CA ILE A 96 -18.42 -1.91 5.78
C ILE A 96 -19.67 -1.14 6.12
N THR A 97 -20.29 -1.46 7.25
CA THR A 97 -21.48 -0.77 7.74
C THR A 97 -21.13 0.07 8.93
N ALA A 98 -21.38 1.37 8.84
CA ALA A 98 -21.32 2.31 9.94
C ALA A 98 -22.72 2.43 10.58
N THR A 99 -22.80 2.39 11.90
CA THR A 99 -24.05 2.50 12.65
C THR A 99 -23.89 3.55 13.75
N ASN A 100 -24.77 4.57 13.79
CA ASN A 100 -24.75 5.59 14.83
C ASN A 100 -25.56 5.15 16.07
N GLY A 101 -25.52 5.95 17.15
CA GLY A 101 -26.24 5.67 18.39
C GLY A 101 -27.77 5.71 18.27
N LYS A 102 -28.32 6.19 17.14
CA LYS A 102 -29.77 6.18 16.84
C LYS A 102 -30.20 4.96 16.04
N GLY A 103 -29.25 4.15 15.58
CA GLY A 103 -29.52 2.98 14.73
C GLY A 103 -29.54 3.29 13.22
N ASP A 104 -29.23 4.52 12.79
CA ASP A 104 -29.08 4.82 11.38
C ASP A 104 -27.82 4.17 10.85
N THR A 105 -27.88 3.66 9.63
CA THR A 105 -26.76 2.96 8.98
C THR A 105 -26.34 3.62 7.69
N ALA A 106 -25.04 3.51 7.38
CA ALA A 106 -24.45 3.88 6.10
C ALA A 106 -23.42 2.83 5.69
N GLU A 107 -23.28 2.61 4.38
CA GLU A 107 -22.43 1.55 3.83
C GLU A 107 -21.30 2.12 3.00
N LEU A 108 -20.13 1.48 3.10
CA LEU A 108 -18.94 1.70 2.26
C LEU A 108 -18.58 0.36 1.63
N LYS A 109 -18.45 0.35 0.31
CA LYS A 109 -17.92 -0.80 -0.44
C LYS A 109 -16.41 -0.71 -0.54
N VAL A 110 -15.72 -1.76 -0.14
CA VAL A 110 -14.25 -1.81 -0.15
C VAL A 110 -13.78 -2.93 -1.06
N ASN A 111 -13.07 -2.54 -2.11
CA ASN A 111 -12.30 -3.46 -2.95
C ASN A 111 -10.86 -3.52 -2.42
N VAL A 112 -10.28 -4.71 -2.39
CA VAL A 112 -8.89 -4.88 -1.97
C VAL A 112 -8.08 -5.54 -3.07
N ASP A 113 -7.01 -4.89 -3.47
CA ASP A 113 -6.01 -5.42 -4.40
C ASP A 113 -4.73 -5.86 -3.68
N TYR A 114 -3.87 -6.59 -4.40
CA TYR A 114 -2.55 -6.94 -3.90
C TYR A 114 -1.70 -5.70 -3.65
N ALA A 115 -0.83 -5.77 -2.64
CA ALA A 115 0.20 -4.77 -2.41
C ALA A 115 1.20 -4.73 -3.59
N ASP A 116 1.75 -3.56 -3.85
CA ASP A 116 2.84 -3.42 -4.80
C ASP A 116 4.12 -4.08 -4.26
N VAL A 117 4.95 -4.57 -5.16
CA VAL A 117 6.28 -5.03 -4.78
C VAL A 117 7.13 -3.82 -4.40
N SER A 118 7.41 -3.68 -3.12
CA SER A 118 8.27 -2.61 -2.59
C SER A 118 9.68 -3.10 -2.27
N THR A 119 9.81 -4.37 -1.89
CA THR A 119 11.09 -4.99 -1.54
C THR A 119 11.19 -6.40 -2.08
N VAL A 120 12.41 -6.78 -2.49
CA VAL A 120 12.82 -8.15 -2.80
C VAL A 120 13.96 -8.50 -1.84
N LYS A 121 13.91 -9.68 -1.22
CA LYS A 121 14.97 -10.19 -0.33
C LYS A 121 15.46 -11.52 -0.87
N ILE A 122 16.77 -11.76 -0.74
CA ILE A 122 17.41 -13.03 -1.07
C ILE A 122 17.74 -13.75 0.24
N GLY A 123 17.28 -14.98 0.38
CA GLY A 123 17.84 -15.98 1.29
C GLY A 123 18.84 -16.82 0.51
N VAL A 124 19.97 -17.13 1.10
CA VAL A 124 21.04 -17.91 0.47
C VAL A 124 21.61 -18.92 1.45
N GLU A 125 21.83 -20.13 0.98
CA GLU A 125 22.51 -21.20 1.72
C GLU A 125 23.84 -21.52 1.02
N ASN A 126 24.87 -21.86 1.82
CA ASN A 126 26.23 -22.14 1.34
C ASN A 126 26.87 -21.00 0.54
N GLN A 127 26.59 -19.76 0.93
CA GLN A 127 27.02 -18.53 0.23
C GLN A 127 28.56 -18.46 0.05
N TYR A 128 29.28 -18.86 1.08
CA TYR A 128 30.76 -18.89 1.07
C TYR A 128 31.23 -20.28 1.42
N GLN A 129 31.94 -20.91 0.49
CA GLN A 129 32.46 -22.27 0.68
C GLN A 129 33.98 -22.22 0.75
N LEU A 130 34.53 -22.74 1.85
CA LEU A 130 35.97 -22.99 1.98
C LEU A 130 36.20 -24.43 1.60
N LEU A 131 36.85 -24.66 0.45
CA LEU A 131 37.14 -25.97 -0.06
C LEU A 131 38.50 -26.48 0.47
N GLN A 132 38.58 -27.74 0.80
CA GLN A 132 39.86 -28.40 0.97
C GLN A 132 40.45 -28.81 -0.38
N SER A 133 41.76 -29.00 -0.44
CA SER A 133 42.42 -29.37 -1.70
C SER A 133 41.79 -30.64 -2.31
N GLY A 134 41.31 -30.51 -3.55
CA GLY A 134 40.61 -31.57 -4.29
C GLY A 134 39.09 -31.68 -3.95
N GLU A 135 38.55 -30.85 -3.08
CA GLU A 135 37.10 -30.83 -2.83
C GLU A 135 36.38 -30.07 -3.96
N THR A 136 35.23 -30.60 -4.37
CA THR A 136 34.35 -29.93 -5.38
C THR A 136 33.36 -29.03 -4.67
N PRO A 137 33.10 -27.82 -5.24
CA PRO A 137 32.06 -26.92 -4.74
C PRO A 137 30.69 -27.61 -4.67
N LYS A 138 29.87 -27.18 -3.70
CA LYS A 138 28.45 -27.51 -3.64
C LYS A 138 27.65 -26.44 -4.35
N SER A 139 26.47 -26.79 -4.83
CA SER A 139 25.51 -25.81 -5.32
C SER A 139 25.18 -24.81 -4.22
N VAL A 140 25.10 -23.53 -4.60
CA VAL A 140 24.57 -22.47 -3.75
C VAL A 140 23.09 -22.32 -4.08
N ASP A 141 22.24 -22.45 -3.06
CA ASP A 141 20.80 -22.39 -3.22
C ASP A 141 20.28 -21.03 -2.76
N PHE A 142 19.43 -20.44 -3.59
CA PHE A 142 18.86 -19.12 -3.39
C PHE A 142 17.35 -19.21 -3.26
N SER A 143 16.79 -18.37 -2.42
CA SER A 143 15.35 -18.15 -2.32
C SER A 143 15.04 -16.66 -2.39
N ALA A 144 13.91 -16.29 -2.99
CA ALA A 144 13.47 -14.92 -3.04
C ALA A 144 12.13 -14.75 -2.33
N THR A 145 12.02 -13.68 -1.56
CA THR A 145 10.79 -13.27 -0.88
C THR A 145 10.47 -11.82 -1.17
N LEU A 146 9.19 -11.49 -1.19
CA LEU A 146 8.66 -10.14 -1.37
C LEU A 146 8.09 -9.62 -0.05
N ASN A 147 7.76 -8.33 -0.01
CA ASN A 147 6.93 -7.79 1.07
C ASN A 147 5.56 -8.50 1.11
N ASP A 148 4.93 -8.48 2.27
CA ASP A 148 3.64 -9.10 2.50
C ASP A 148 2.54 -8.49 1.61
N GLY A 149 1.53 -9.28 1.32
CA GLY A 149 0.36 -8.85 0.56
C GLY A 149 0.55 -8.74 -0.95
N THR A 150 1.74 -9.03 -1.49
CA THR A 150 2.00 -9.01 -2.93
C THR A 150 1.31 -10.17 -3.66
N ASN A 151 1.12 -10.01 -4.98
CA ASN A 151 0.52 -11.05 -5.80
C ASN A 151 1.36 -12.33 -5.75
N PRO A 152 0.80 -13.49 -5.34
CA PRO A 152 1.53 -14.76 -5.30
C PRO A 152 1.97 -15.25 -6.69
N ALA A 153 1.35 -14.75 -7.77
CA ALA A 153 1.75 -15.05 -9.15
C ALA A 153 2.87 -14.13 -9.68
N THR A 154 3.47 -13.28 -8.82
CA THR A 154 4.59 -12.45 -9.24
C THR A 154 5.75 -13.31 -9.75
N VAL A 155 6.22 -12.98 -10.94
CA VAL A 155 7.33 -13.71 -11.60
C VAL A 155 8.66 -13.21 -11.04
N PHE A 156 9.56 -14.16 -10.75
CA PHE A 156 10.93 -13.91 -10.36
C PHE A 156 11.87 -14.29 -11.49
N SER A 157 12.82 -13.42 -11.79
CA SER A 157 13.88 -13.65 -12.78
C SER A 157 15.23 -13.51 -12.08
N TRP A 158 16.06 -14.54 -12.22
CA TRP A 158 17.42 -14.57 -11.69
C TRP A 158 18.43 -14.38 -12.79
N LYS A 159 19.46 -13.62 -12.48
CA LYS A 159 20.63 -13.43 -13.30
C LYS A 159 21.88 -13.71 -12.46
N PHE A 160 22.76 -14.55 -12.95
CA PHE A 160 24.05 -14.85 -12.33
C PHE A 160 25.15 -14.21 -13.17
N THR A 161 26.07 -13.49 -12.51
CA THR A 161 27.23 -12.88 -13.16
C THR A 161 28.51 -13.31 -12.46
N ASN A 162 29.61 -13.37 -13.22
CA ASN A 162 30.94 -13.53 -12.64
C ASN A 162 31.48 -12.22 -12.08
N GLY A 163 32.68 -12.22 -11.48
CA GLY A 163 33.34 -11.04 -10.92
C GLY A 163 33.64 -9.94 -11.93
N ALA A 164 33.65 -10.24 -13.23
CA ALA A 164 33.79 -9.27 -14.32
C ALA A 164 32.44 -8.64 -14.72
N GLY A 165 31.33 -9.08 -14.15
CA GLY A 165 29.98 -8.62 -14.47
C GLY A 165 29.35 -9.30 -15.70
N GLU A 166 30.00 -10.31 -16.26
CA GLU A 166 29.48 -11.06 -17.40
C GLU A 166 28.41 -12.04 -16.94
N GLU A 167 27.32 -12.18 -17.70
CA GLU A 167 26.24 -13.11 -17.43
C GLU A 167 26.71 -14.55 -17.68
N VAL A 168 26.58 -15.39 -16.68
CA VAL A 168 26.96 -16.81 -16.73
C VAL A 168 25.78 -17.77 -16.69
N ALA A 169 24.65 -17.33 -16.13
CA ALA A 169 23.41 -18.12 -16.12
C ALA A 169 22.20 -17.25 -15.81
N THR A 170 21.00 -17.78 -16.12
CA THR A 170 19.70 -17.24 -15.70
C THR A 170 18.81 -18.34 -15.16
N ALA A 171 17.86 -17.98 -14.30
CA ALA A 171 16.83 -18.86 -13.80
C ALA A 171 15.52 -18.10 -13.58
N SER A 172 14.43 -18.81 -13.34
CA SER A 172 13.12 -18.24 -13.00
C SER A 172 12.49 -18.97 -11.85
N GLY A 173 11.57 -18.30 -11.13
CA GLY A 173 10.89 -18.84 -9.96
C GLY A 173 11.41 -18.31 -8.63
N LYS A 174 10.73 -18.68 -7.55
CA LYS A 174 11.07 -18.23 -6.19
C LYS A 174 12.40 -18.74 -5.68
N THR A 175 12.91 -19.83 -6.27
CA THR A 175 14.20 -20.44 -5.92
C THR A 175 15.06 -20.58 -7.16
N ALA A 176 16.35 -20.54 -6.98
CA ALA A 176 17.35 -20.82 -8.00
C ALA A 176 18.56 -21.47 -7.34
N SER A 177 19.39 -22.13 -8.14
CA SER A 177 20.66 -22.69 -7.68
C SER A 177 21.75 -22.45 -8.71
N TYR A 178 23.00 -22.34 -8.24
CA TYR A 178 24.16 -22.19 -9.09
C TYR A 178 25.35 -22.92 -8.51
N LEU A 179 26.09 -23.66 -9.33
CA LEU A 179 27.33 -24.34 -8.96
C LEU A 179 28.53 -23.45 -9.32
N PRO A 180 29.20 -22.82 -8.33
CA PRO A 180 30.33 -21.93 -8.60
C PRO A 180 31.58 -22.73 -9.01
N SER A 181 32.42 -22.12 -9.84
CA SER A 181 33.79 -22.64 -10.07
C SER A 181 34.69 -22.24 -8.90
N PRO A 182 35.64 -23.07 -8.50
CA PRO A 182 36.60 -22.71 -7.46
C PRO A 182 37.43 -21.48 -7.81
N GLY A 183 37.64 -20.59 -6.82
CA GLY A 183 38.48 -19.40 -6.94
C GLY A 183 37.84 -18.19 -7.60
N GLU A 184 36.57 -18.28 -7.99
CA GLU A 184 35.83 -17.17 -8.62
C GLU A 184 34.77 -16.59 -7.71
N ILE A 185 34.47 -15.30 -7.89
CA ILE A 185 33.38 -14.60 -7.21
C ILE A 185 32.23 -14.46 -8.20
N TYR A 186 31.04 -14.70 -7.72
CA TYR A 186 29.81 -14.58 -8.47
C TYR A 186 28.77 -13.69 -7.75
N PHE A 187 27.84 -13.16 -8.52
CA PHE A 187 26.70 -12.41 -7.99
C PHE A 187 25.40 -12.99 -8.52
N ALA A 188 24.47 -13.24 -7.62
CA ALA A 188 23.10 -13.60 -7.95
C ALA A 188 22.19 -12.36 -7.77
N THR A 189 21.53 -11.96 -8.84
CA THR A 189 20.55 -10.86 -8.83
C THR A 189 19.18 -11.43 -9.14
N VAL A 190 18.21 -11.18 -8.27
CA VAL A 190 16.79 -11.50 -8.53
C VAL A 190 16.01 -10.21 -8.78
N THR A 191 15.13 -10.27 -9.77
CA THR A 191 14.20 -9.17 -10.10
C THR A 191 12.77 -9.69 -10.04
N ALA A 192 11.89 -8.91 -9.39
CA ALA A 192 10.45 -9.18 -9.32
C ALA A 192 9.69 -7.87 -9.15
N GLY A 193 8.59 -7.66 -9.90
CA GLY A 193 7.76 -6.45 -9.82
C GLY A 193 8.55 -5.14 -10.01
N GLY A 194 9.60 -5.14 -10.82
CA GLY A 194 10.44 -3.97 -11.05
C GLY A 194 11.42 -3.64 -9.92
N LYS A 195 11.54 -4.49 -8.89
CA LYS A 195 12.52 -4.39 -7.80
C LYS A 195 13.56 -5.50 -7.93
N SER A 196 14.78 -5.23 -7.46
CA SER A 196 15.88 -6.19 -7.53
C SER A 196 16.63 -6.26 -6.20
N ALA A 197 17.23 -7.41 -5.95
CA ALA A 197 18.22 -7.64 -4.88
C ALA A 197 19.39 -8.42 -5.46
N THR A 198 20.59 -8.19 -4.91
CA THR A 198 21.83 -8.86 -5.33
C THR A 198 22.58 -9.38 -4.13
N VAL A 199 23.18 -10.55 -4.24
CA VAL A 199 24.07 -11.16 -3.25
C VAL A 199 25.29 -11.73 -3.95
N GLY A 200 26.48 -11.56 -3.35
CA GLY A 200 27.71 -12.19 -3.80
C GLY A 200 27.89 -13.58 -3.18
N PHE A 201 28.53 -14.49 -3.88
CA PHE A 201 28.89 -15.83 -3.39
C PHE A 201 30.15 -16.35 -4.04
N CYS A 202 30.83 -17.29 -3.40
CA CYS A 202 32.05 -17.89 -3.94
C CYS A 202 32.35 -19.25 -3.31
N ALA A 203 33.22 -20.02 -3.99
CA ALA A 203 33.88 -21.20 -3.47
C ALA A 203 35.39 -21.03 -3.63
N VAL A 204 36.14 -21.03 -2.54
CA VAL A 204 37.62 -20.80 -2.53
C VAL A 204 38.34 -21.94 -1.87
N GLU A 205 39.47 -22.35 -2.41
CA GLU A 205 40.28 -23.46 -1.89
C GLU A 205 41.09 -23.11 -0.65
N GLU A 206 41.43 -21.82 -0.43
CA GLU A 206 42.13 -21.35 0.77
C GLU A 206 41.95 -19.86 1.02
N LEU A 207 41.61 -19.52 2.26
CA LEU A 207 41.58 -18.11 2.70
C LEU A 207 42.98 -17.51 2.90
N LEU A 208 44.00 -18.39 2.99
CA LEU A 208 45.40 -18.00 3.24
C LEU A 208 46.08 -17.30 2.06
N VAL A 209 45.68 -17.59 0.83
CA VAL A 209 46.29 -16.97 -0.36
C VAL A 209 45.92 -15.47 -0.47
N TYR A 210 44.79 -15.03 0.10
CA TYR A 210 44.40 -13.64 0.10
C TYR A 210 45.16 -12.77 1.11
N LEU A 211 45.60 -13.35 2.24
CA LEU A 211 46.37 -12.64 3.26
C LEU A 211 47.85 -12.49 2.85
N ASP A 212 48.38 -13.41 2.08
CA ASP A 212 49.77 -13.34 1.62
C ASP A 212 50.01 -12.32 0.52
N LYS A 213 49.01 -11.99 -0.31
CA LYS A 213 49.06 -10.93 -1.32
C LYS A 213 49.04 -9.53 -0.72
N TYR A 214 48.62 -9.36 0.52
CA TYR A 214 48.59 -8.10 1.25
C TYR A 214 49.69 -7.99 2.32
N ARG A 215 50.53 -9.00 2.45
CA ARG A 215 51.74 -8.98 3.28
C ARG A 215 52.97 -8.57 2.43
N VAL A 216 52.92 -7.39 1.84
CA VAL A 216 54.10 -6.83 1.21
C VAL A 216 54.52 -5.58 1.97
N GLY A 217 55.66 -5.66 2.61
CA GLY A 217 56.47 -4.50 3.01
C GLY A 217 56.56 -4.28 4.53
N THR A 218 57.45 -4.97 5.15
CA THR A 218 58.34 -4.42 6.16
C THR A 218 59.77 -4.53 5.64
#